data_d7f62f0560910702ed86b88c7275bf40
#
_entry.id   d7f62f0560910702ed86b88c7275bf40
#
_cell.length_a   1.000
_cell.length_b   1.000
_cell.length_c   1.000
_cell.angle_alpha   90.00
_cell.angle_beta   90.00
_cell.angle_gamma   90.00
#
_symmetry.space_group_name_H-M   'P 1'
#
loop_
_entity.id
_entity.type
_entity.pdbx_description
1 polymer ?
#
loop_
_entity_poly.entity_id
_entity_poly.type
_entity_poly.pdbx_seq_one_letter_code
_entity_poly.pdbx_strand_id
1 'polypeptide(L)'
;MKVVYRHEHVPGLGHEERWTLRKMGRNDPCPCGSGKKYKKCCLNKPGPILPLFQKFLTYEEIDDMGTEDIIERLDSIGIQFDKDVFLQDVEEYYSAEQLSENWFETFNVTAEGREEDFPWLAAWVLWGRLAPAENVPSERIAHLVDRGYRYLSTEDYTKACDMWLEAWEAIKYRCKPGPNDLDFFNRQYRGDFFVSNLCQDLELELRSAGLADRTYFEKRIYYCREFL
;
A
#
# COMPACT_ATOMS: atom_id res chain seq x y z
N MET A 1 13.41 8.78 -21.60
CA MET A 1 12.13 8.25 -22.12
C MET A 1 11.16 8.36 -20.97
N LYS A 2 10.17 9.28 -21.03
CA LYS A 2 9.22 9.49 -19.90
C LYS A 2 8.09 8.49 -20.00
N VAL A 3 7.80 7.78 -18.92
CA VAL A 3 6.67 6.86 -18.78
C VAL A 3 5.52 7.65 -18.15
N VAL A 4 4.34 7.61 -18.74
CA VAL A 4 3.14 8.27 -18.24
C VAL A 4 2.10 7.18 -17.98
N TYR A 5 1.54 7.18 -16.79
CA TYR A 5 0.51 6.24 -16.33
C TYR A 5 -0.88 6.82 -16.64
N ARG A 6 -1.81 6.00 -17.07
CA ARG A 6 -3.21 6.38 -17.27
C ARG A 6 -4.13 5.34 -16.65
N HIS A 7 -5.08 5.78 -15.85
CA HIS A 7 -6.25 5.02 -15.43
C HIS A 7 -7.18 4.86 -16.63
N GLU A 8 -7.53 3.64 -17.00
CA GLU A 8 -8.68 3.37 -17.89
C GLU A 8 -9.61 2.40 -17.16
N HIS A 9 -10.77 2.90 -16.76
CA HIS A 9 -11.87 2.10 -16.28
C HIS A 9 -12.51 1.39 -17.47
N VAL A 10 -12.46 0.06 -17.51
CA VAL A 10 -13.17 -0.75 -18.51
C VAL A 10 -14.38 -1.38 -17.84
N PRO A 11 -15.62 -0.99 -18.15
CA PRO A 11 -16.82 -1.61 -17.58
C PRO A 11 -16.96 -3.04 -18.07
N GLY A 12 -16.97 -4.03 -17.16
CA GLY A 12 -17.44 -5.37 -17.45
C GLY A 12 -16.47 -6.54 -17.27
N LEU A 13 -15.31 -6.36 -16.66
CA LEU A 13 -14.45 -7.48 -16.26
C LEU A 13 -14.14 -7.38 -14.77
N GLY A 14 -14.44 -8.45 -14.02
CA GLY A 14 -14.22 -8.53 -12.59
C GLY A 14 -12.77 -8.31 -12.17
N HIS A 15 -12.60 -7.84 -10.97
CA HIS A 15 -11.41 -7.49 -10.21
C HIS A 15 -10.10 -8.21 -10.61
N GLU A 16 -9.51 -7.79 -11.71
CA GLU A 16 -8.09 -7.90 -12.02
C GLU A 16 -7.68 -6.63 -12.75
N GLU A 17 -7.52 -5.53 -12.05
CA GLU A 17 -6.90 -4.32 -12.61
C GLU A 17 -5.39 -4.58 -12.78
N ARG A 18 -5.06 -5.11 -13.94
CA ARG A 18 -3.69 -5.21 -14.42
C ARG A 18 -3.20 -3.81 -14.76
N TRP A 19 -2.31 -3.25 -13.98
CA TRP A 19 -1.55 -2.07 -14.33
C TRP A 19 -0.73 -2.30 -15.59
N THR A 20 -1.28 -1.98 -16.74
CA THR A 20 -0.55 -2.06 -18.00
C THR A 20 0.18 -0.75 -18.26
N LEU A 21 1.50 -0.77 -18.10
CA LEU A 21 2.41 0.29 -18.52
C LEU A 21 2.36 0.42 -20.04
N ARG A 22 1.48 1.25 -20.59
CA ARG A 22 1.48 1.55 -22.01
C ARG A 22 2.48 2.68 -22.29
N LYS A 23 3.56 2.34 -23.00
CA LYS A 23 4.48 3.37 -23.52
C LYS A 23 3.73 4.27 -24.48
N MET A 24 3.65 5.56 -24.16
CA MET A 24 3.02 6.54 -25.03
C MET A 24 3.80 6.69 -26.32
N GLY A 25 3.15 6.43 -27.46
CA GLY A 25 3.71 6.58 -28.79
C GLY A 25 3.75 8.05 -29.21
N ARG A 26 4.73 8.41 -30.06
CA ARG A 26 4.87 9.77 -30.60
C ARG A 26 3.61 10.29 -31.33
N ASN A 27 2.79 9.38 -31.84
CA ASN A 27 1.58 9.69 -32.61
C ASN A 27 0.29 9.64 -31.79
N ASP A 28 0.36 9.22 -30.52
CA ASP A 28 -0.79 9.15 -29.64
C ASP A 28 -1.35 10.55 -29.34
N PRO A 29 -2.63 10.68 -28.98
CA PRO A 29 -3.19 11.94 -28.50
C PRO A 29 -2.37 12.49 -27.34
N CYS A 30 -2.09 13.79 -27.34
CA CYS A 30 -1.29 14.41 -26.29
C CYS A 30 -2.06 14.36 -24.97
N PRO A 31 -1.42 13.91 -23.85
CA PRO A 31 -2.07 13.81 -22.55
C PRO A 31 -2.45 15.17 -21.95
N CYS A 32 -1.97 16.28 -22.54
CA CYS A 32 -2.36 17.62 -22.13
C CYS A 32 -3.79 18.03 -22.56
N GLY A 33 -4.56 17.14 -23.15
CA GLY A 33 -5.93 17.43 -23.61
C GLY A 33 -6.05 18.36 -24.82
N SER A 34 -4.92 18.75 -25.46
CA SER A 34 -4.92 19.69 -26.59
C SER A 34 -5.48 19.12 -27.90
N GLY A 35 -5.84 17.85 -27.96
CA GLY A 35 -6.27 17.15 -29.18
C GLY A 35 -5.17 16.92 -30.22
N LYS A 36 -3.95 17.41 -29.98
CA LYS A 36 -2.82 17.26 -30.90
C LYS A 36 -2.05 15.97 -30.61
N LYS A 37 -1.34 15.44 -31.63
CA LYS A 37 -0.42 14.31 -31.44
C LYS A 37 0.71 14.68 -30.47
N TYR A 38 1.12 13.75 -29.58
CA TYR A 38 2.14 13.98 -28.55
C TYR A 38 3.43 14.60 -29.12
N LYS A 39 3.92 14.11 -30.28
CA LYS A 39 5.10 14.65 -30.95
C LYS A 39 4.96 16.11 -31.42
N LYS A 40 3.72 16.57 -31.67
CA LYS A 40 3.42 17.94 -32.11
C LYS A 40 2.99 18.87 -30.96
N CYS A 41 3.00 18.37 -29.74
CA CYS A 41 2.59 19.13 -28.57
C CYS A 41 3.66 19.08 -27.48
N CYS A 42 3.61 18.11 -26.56
CA CYS A 42 4.44 18.10 -25.36
C CYS A 42 5.76 17.33 -25.47
N LEU A 43 5.99 16.55 -26.53
CA LEU A 43 7.21 15.76 -26.67
C LEU A 43 8.47 16.63 -26.73
N ASN A 44 8.40 17.79 -27.41
CA ASN A 44 9.54 18.66 -27.68
C ASN A 44 9.47 20.00 -26.92
N LYS A 45 8.59 20.14 -25.92
CA LYS A 45 8.59 21.35 -25.07
C LYS A 45 9.47 21.12 -23.84
N PRO A 46 10.56 21.90 -23.66
CA PRO A 46 11.26 21.98 -22.40
C PRO A 46 10.44 22.85 -21.44
N GLY A 47 9.56 22.27 -20.68
CA GLY A 47 8.75 22.96 -19.69
C GLY A 47 8.00 21.95 -18.82
N PRO A 48 7.54 22.32 -17.63
CA PRO A 48 6.84 21.39 -16.79
C PRO A 48 5.62 20.88 -17.55
N ILE A 49 5.57 19.57 -17.78
CA ILE A 49 4.36 18.88 -18.24
C ILE A 49 3.36 18.85 -17.09
N LEU A 50 3.24 19.99 -16.42
CA LEU A 50 2.42 20.17 -15.22
C LEU A 50 1.68 21.49 -15.34
N PRO A 51 0.41 21.42 -15.81
CA PRO A 51 -0.65 21.70 -14.87
C PRO A 51 -1.88 20.79 -15.00
N LEU A 52 -1.78 19.59 -15.54
CA LEU A 52 -2.90 18.66 -15.70
C LEU A 52 -2.73 17.32 -14.95
N PHE A 53 -1.60 17.09 -14.27
CA PHE A 53 -1.61 16.18 -13.16
C PHE A 53 -2.15 16.97 -11.98
N GLN A 54 -3.44 16.85 -11.69
CA GLN A 54 -3.92 17.01 -10.33
C GLN A 54 -2.93 16.22 -9.48
N LYS A 55 -2.21 16.90 -8.60
CA LYS A 55 -1.30 16.25 -7.68
C LYS A 55 -2.18 15.35 -6.83
N PHE A 56 -2.10 14.04 -7.06
CA PHE A 56 -2.82 13.05 -6.24
C PHE A 56 -2.47 13.29 -4.78
N LEU A 57 -3.41 13.01 -3.89
CA LEU A 57 -3.09 12.93 -2.47
C LEU A 57 -2.10 11.79 -2.25
N THR A 58 -1.18 11.97 -1.32
CA THR A 58 -0.24 10.92 -0.94
C THR A 58 -0.46 10.51 0.51
N TYR A 59 -0.02 9.31 0.85
CA TYR A 59 -0.05 8.83 2.23
C TYR A 59 0.64 9.82 3.18
N GLU A 60 1.81 10.34 2.79
CA GLU A 60 2.61 11.27 3.59
C GLU A 60 1.86 12.58 3.85
N GLU A 61 1.14 13.10 2.84
CA GLU A 61 0.34 14.33 3.02
C GLU A 61 -0.76 14.15 4.06
N ILE A 62 -1.38 12.96 4.13
CA ILE A 62 -2.41 12.66 5.13
C ILE A 62 -1.79 12.27 6.47
N ASP A 63 -0.66 11.56 6.45
CA ASP A 63 0.07 11.19 7.67
C ASP A 63 0.68 12.41 8.40
N ASP A 64 0.94 13.52 7.71
CA ASP A 64 1.35 14.80 8.31
C ASP A 64 0.18 15.55 8.98
N MET A 65 -1.08 15.19 8.70
CA MET A 65 -2.27 15.81 9.32
C MET A 65 -2.49 15.29 10.74
N GLY A 66 -3.10 16.12 11.61
CA GLY A 66 -3.62 15.66 12.91
C GLY A 66 -4.74 14.64 12.75
N THR A 67 -4.90 13.74 13.73
CA THR A 67 -5.98 12.74 13.70
C THR A 67 -7.35 13.41 13.66
N GLU A 68 -7.54 14.45 14.44
CA GLU A 68 -8.75 15.25 14.49
C GLU A 68 -9.03 15.98 13.16
N ASP A 69 -7.98 16.52 12.51
CA ASP A 69 -8.12 17.18 11.21
C ASP A 69 -8.56 16.20 10.12
N ILE A 70 -8.05 14.96 10.17
CA ILE A 70 -8.47 13.89 9.24
C ILE A 70 -9.96 13.57 9.47
N ILE A 71 -10.40 13.42 10.72
CA ILE A 71 -11.78 13.12 11.08
C ILE A 71 -12.72 14.26 10.67
N GLU A 72 -12.37 15.52 10.94
CA GLU A 72 -13.13 16.69 10.52
C GLU A 72 -13.26 16.75 8.98
N ARG A 73 -12.20 16.41 8.28
CA ARG A 73 -12.21 16.37 6.81
C ARG A 73 -13.09 15.23 6.27
N LEU A 74 -13.09 14.04 6.91
CA LEU A 74 -14.02 12.95 6.58
C LEU A 74 -15.47 13.41 6.74
N ASP A 75 -15.79 14.08 7.86
CA ASP A 75 -17.14 14.62 8.10
C ASP A 75 -17.54 15.66 7.05
N SER A 76 -16.61 16.53 6.64
CA SER A 76 -16.86 17.55 5.61
C SER A 76 -17.24 17.00 4.24
N ILE A 77 -16.81 15.77 3.92
CA ILE A 77 -17.17 15.07 2.68
C ILE A 77 -18.32 14.06 2.87
N GLY A 78 -18.96 14.05 4.05
CA GLY A 78 -20.15 13.26 4.34
C GLY A 78 -19.91 11.91 5.01
N ILE A 79 -18.65 11.57 5.40
CA ILE A 79 -18.34 10.35 6.13
C ILE A 79 -18.35 10.66 7.64
N GLN A 80 -19.40 10.19 8.32
CA GLN A 80 -19.52 10.32 9.77
C GLN A 80 -18.64 9.30 10.47
N PHE A 81 -17.46 9.75 10.94
CA PHE A 81 -16.52 8.88 11.60
C PHE A 81 -16.94 8.57 13.04
N ASP A 82 -17.06 7.29 13.36
CA ASP A 82 -17.21 6.77 14.71
C ASP A 82 -16.04 5.84 15.03
N LYS A 83 -15.31 6.14 16.11
CA LYS A 83 -14.10 5.39 16.47
C LYS A 83 -14.40 3.94 16.85
N ASP A 84 -15.50 3.69 17.56
CA ASP A 84 -15.80 2.32 18.04
C ASP A 84 -16.26 1.45 16.87
N VAL A 85 -17.03 2.01 15.93
CA VAL A 85 -17.39 1.35 14.67
C VAL A 85 -16.14 1.10 13.84
N PHE A 86 -15.29 2.11 13.67
CA PHE A 86 -14.03 1.97 12.93
C PHE A 86 -13.14 0.85 13.48
N LEU A 87 -13.03 0.72 14.81
CA LEU A 87 -12.24 -0.33 15.45
C LEU A 87 -12.86 -1.73 15.27
N GLN A 88 -14.17 -1.83 15.08
CA GLN A 88 -14.83 -3.09 14.69
C GLN A 88 -14.56 -3.40 13.21
N ASP A 89 -14.69 -2.41 12.35
CA ASP A 89 -14.45 -2.55 10.90
C ASP A 89 -13.03 -3.01 10.59
N VAL A 90 -12.00 -2.49 11.27
CA VAL A 90 -10.60 -2.93 11.05
C VAL A 90 -10.32 -4.39 11.44
N GLU A 91 -11.20 -5.04 12.19
CA GLU A 91 -11.14 -6.49 12.46
C GLU A 91 -11.79 -7.31 11.33
N GLU A 92 -12.74 -6.72 10.61
CA GLU A 92 -13.50 -7.39 9.53
C GLU A 92 -12.86 -7.18 8.16
N TYR A 93 -12.43 -5.94 7.85
CA TYR A 93 -11.83 -5.61 6.57
C TYR A 93 -10.35 -5.98 6.52
N TYR A 94 -9.89 -6.29 5.30
CA TYR A 94 -8.52 -6.70 5.07
C TYR A 94 -7.61 -5.55 4.65
N SER A 95 -8.17 -4.54 4.00
CA SER A 95 -7.45 -3.38 3.46
C SER A 95 -8.16 -2.07 3.77
N ALA A 96 -7.41 -0.99 3.79
CA ALA A 96 -7.95 0.36 3.90
C ALA A 96 -8.81 0.71 2.68
N GLU A 97 -8.49 0.16 1.51
CA GLU A 97 -9.29 0.28 0.30
C GLU A 97 -10.69 -0.31 0.50
N GLN A 98 -10.79 -1.59 0.95
CA GLN A 98 -12.09 -2.21 1.22
C GLN A 98 -12.91 -1.46 2.26
N LEU A 99 -12.25 -0.95 3.32
CA LEU A 99 -12.92 -0.14 4.34
C LEU A 99 -13.45 1.16 3.75
N SER A 100 -12.66 1.83 2.91
CA SER A 100 -13.12 3.07 2.24
C SER A 100 -14.24 2.81 1.23
N GLU A 101 -14.22 1.68 0.51
CA GLU A 101 -15.31 1.26 -0.38
C GLU A 101 -16.63 1.11 0.41
N ASN A 102 -16.58 0.48 1.61
CA ASN A 102 -17.74 0.41 2.49
C ASN A 102 -18.25 1.80 2.91
N TRP A 103 -17.36 2.78 3.12
CA TRP A 103 -17.78 4.14 3.40
C TRP A 103 -18.51 4.78 2.23
N PHE A 104 -18.05 4.56 0.99
CA PHE A 104 -18.76 5.02 -0.21
C PHE A 104 -20.13 4.35 -0.39
N GLU A 105 -20.30 3.11 0.05
CA GLU A 105 -21.56 2.39 0.01
C GLU A 105 -22.53 2.84 1.13
N THR A 106 -21.99 3.19 2.30
CA THR A 106 -22.77 3.48 3.51
C THR A 106 -23.16 4.96 3.61
N PHE A 107 -22.27 5.86 3.18
CA PHE A 107 -22.43 7.31 3.30
C PHE A 107 -22.64 7.97 1.94
N ASN A 108 -23.25 9.15 1.94
CA ASN A 108 -23.34 9.98 0.74
C ASN A 108 -22.07 10.81 0.58
N VAL A 109 -20.99 10.16 0.13
CA VAL A 109 -19.67 10.78 -0.01
C VAL A 109 -19.67 11.78 -1.17
N THR A 110 -19.20 13.01 -0.89
CA THR A 110 -19.15 14.11 -1.86
C THR A 110 -17.75 14.42 -2.35
N ALA A 111 -16.80 13.50 -2.14
CA ALA A 111 -15.42 13.65 -2.62
C ALA A 111 -15.36 13.60 -4.14
N GLU A 112 -14.68 14.57 -4.77
CA GLU A 112 -14.52 14.66 -6.22
C GLU A 112 -13.07 14.99 -6.60
N GLY A 113 -12.65 14.47 -7.74
CA GLY A 113 -11.34 14.77 -8.32
C GLY A 113 -10.18 14.33 -7.43
N ARG A 114 -9.37 15.26 -6.91
CA ARG A 114 -8.24 14.95 -6.02
C ARG A 114 -8.69 14.37 -4.68
N GLU A 115 -9.89 14.72 -4.22
CA GLU A 115 -10.41 14.28 -2.92
C GLU A 115 -10.96 12.84 -2.97
N GLU A 116 -11.13 12.23 -4.15
CA GLU A 116 -11.62 10.86 -4.28
C GLU A 116 -10.74 9.84 -3.56
N ASP A 117 -9.41 10.07 -3.53
CA ASP A 117 -8.46 9.18 -2.84
C ASP A 117 -8.40 9.44 -1.32
N PHE A 118 -8.99 10.55 -0.83
CA PHE A 118 -8.87 10.93 0.57
C PHE A 118 -9.47 9.91 1.54
N PRO A 119 -10.68 9.34 1.32
CA PRO A 119 -11.25 8.34 2.23
C PRO A 119 -10.34 7.12 2.41
N TRP A 120 -9.78 6.60 1.33
CA TRP A 120 -8.85 5.48 1.38
C TRP A 120 -7.57 5.80 2.16
N LEU A 121 -6.93 6.93 1.87
CA LEU A 121 -5.71 7.35 2.56
C LEU A 121 -5.97 7.66 4.04
N ALA A 122 -7.13 8.29 4.35
CA ALA A 122 -7.57 8.54 5.70
C ALA A 122 -7.80 7.24 6.47
N ALA A 123 -8.48 6.25 5.87
CA ALA A 123 -8.67 4.93 6.45
C ALA A 123 -7.31 4.28 6.78
N TRP A 124 -6.34 4.33 5.86
CA TRP A 124 -5.02 3.77 6.06
C TRP A 124 -4.27 4.43 7.23
N VAL A 125 -4.23 5.76 7.27
CA VAL A 125 -3.54 6.53 8.33
C VAL A 125 -4.23 6.31 9.69
N LEU A 126 -5.57 6.42 9.74
CA LEU A 126 -6.34 6.21 10.98
C LEU A 126 -6.20 4.78 11.50
N TRP A 127 -6.13 3.79 10.61
CA TRP A 127 -5.89 2.41 10.98
C TRP A 127 -4.58 2.25 11.73
N GLY A 128 -3.49 2.79 11.18
CA GLY A 128 -2.17 2.73 11.82
C GLY A 128 -2.08 3.48 13.15
N ARG A 129 -2.97 4.46 13.39
CA ARG A 129 -2.96 5.29 14.62
C ARG A 129 -3.88 4.79 15.71
N LEU A 130 -5.00 4.18 15.34
CA LEU A 130 -6.09 3.87 16.27
C LEU A 130 -6.19 2.38 16.60
N ALA A 131 -5.82 1.50 15.68
CA ALA A 131 -5.83 0.06 15.89
C ALA A 131 -4.59 -0.43 16.66
N PRO A 132 -4.63 -1.65 17.24
CA PRO A 132 -3.44 -2.29 17.80
C PRO A 132 -2.29 -2.38 16.80
N ALA A 133 -1.06 -2.28 17.27
CA ALA A 133 0.14 -2.19 16.42
C ALA A 133 0.30 -3.37 15.44
N GLU A 134 -0.19 -4.55 15.82
CA GLU A 134 -0.15 -5.76 14.99
C GLU A 134 -1.28 -5.81 13.96
N ASN A 135 -2.38 -5.08 14.20
CA ASN A 135 -3.50 -4.99 13.27
C ASN A 135 -3.28 -3.84 12.29
N VAL A 136 -2.63 -4.13 11.19
CA VAL A 136 -2.37 -3.15 10.13
C VAL A 136 -3.06 -3.57 8.82
N PRO A 137 -3.45 -2.62 7.95
CA PRO A 137 -4.06 -2.94 6.66
C PRO A 137 -3.04 -3.58 5.70
N SER A 138 -3.54 -4.29 4.69
CA SER A 138 -2.69 -4.97 3.70
C SER A 138 -1.73 -4.03 2.97
N GLU A 139 -2.10 -2.78 2.77
CA GLU A 139 -1.26 -1.73 2.19
C GLU A 139 -0.01 -1.47 3.03
N ARG A 140 -0.13 -1.50 4.36
CA ARG A 140 1.03 -1.36 5.25
C ARG A 140 1.96 -2.56 5.13
N ILE A 141 1.41 -3.78 5.07
CA ILE A 141 2.21 -5.00 4.90
C ILE A 141 2.95 -4.96 3.57
N ALA A 142 2.26 -4.65 2.47
CA ALA A 142 2.87 -4.51 1.16
C ALA A 142 3.98 -3.44 1.14
N HIS A 143 3.75 -2.30 1.79
CA HIS A 143 4.74 -1.22 1.92
C HIS A 143 5.98 -1.66 2.71
N LEU A 144 5.81 -2.40 3.81
CA LEU A 144 6.93 -2.94 4.59
C LEU A 144 7.77 -3.91 3.76
N VAL A 145 7.12 -4.81 3.03
CA VAL A 145 7.79 -5.78 2.16
C VAL A 145 8.57 -5.07 1.04
N ASP A 146 7.97 -4.11 0.35
CA ASP A 146 8.63 -3.34 -0.72
C ASP A 146 9.82 -2.52 -0.16
N ARG A 147 9.66 -1.87 0.99
CA ARG A 147 10.76 -1.16 1.63
C ARG A 147 11.91 -2.09 2.02
N GLY A 148 11.62 -3.29 2.50
CA GLY A 148 12.63 -4.29 2.77
C GLY A 148 13.45 -4.63 1.52
N TYR A 149 12.81 -4.89 0.40
CA TYR A 149 13.51 -5.13 -0.88
C TYR A 149 14.32 -3.90 -1.37
N ARG A 150 13.84 -2.69 -1.12
CA ARG A 150 14.62 -1.46 -1.42
C ARG A 150 15.88 -1.35 -0.57
N TYR A 151 15.81 -1.65 0.73
CA TYR A 151 16.99 -1.69 1.60
C TYR A 151 17.96 -2.80 1.18
N LEU A 152 17.44 -3.97 0.78
CA LEU A 152 18.25 -5.05 0.25
C LEU A 152 19.03 -4.63 -1.00
N SER A 153 18.42 -3.85 -1.90
CA SER A 153 19.08 -3.34 -3.12
C SER A 153 20.25 -2.39 -2.83
N THR A 154 20.33 -1.84 -1.63
CA THR A 154 21.44 -1.00 -1.12
C THR A 154 22.31 -1.71 -0.10
N GLU A 155 22.18 -3.04 0.02
CA GLU A 155 22.94 -3.89 0.96
C GLU A 155 22.72 -3.52 2.45
N ASP A 156 21.63 -2.83 2.79
CA ASP A 156 21.24 -2.54 4.18
C ASP A 156 20.39 -3.69 4.74
N TYR A 157 21.04 -4.83 4.99
CA TYR A 157 20.40 -6.08 5.41
C TYR A 157 19.66 -5.94 6.73
N THR A 158 20.16 -5.13 7.66
CA THR A 158 19.54 -4.94 8.97
C THR A 158 18.19 -4.26 8.86
N LYS A 159 18.11 -3.15 8.11
CA LYS A 159 16.84 -2.47 7.88
C LYS A 159 15.86 -3.30 7.04
N ALA A 160 16.37 -4.05 6.04
CA ALA A 160 15.53 -4.97 5.28
C ALA A 160 14.86 -5.99 6.21
N CYS A 161 15.65 -6.64 7.08
CA CYS A 161 15.13 -7.61 8.04
C CYS A 161 14.16 -7.00 9.05
N ASP A 162 14.41 -5.77 9.55
CA ASP A 162 13.48 -5.12 10.49
C ASP A 162 12.11 -4.85 9.84
N MET A 163 12.08 -4.39 8.57
CA MET A 163 10.83 -4.21 7.83
C MET A 163 10.10 -5.54 7.62
N TRP A 164 10.82 -6.58 7.23
CA TRP A 164 10.20 -7.89 6.97
C TRP A 164 9.77 -8.63 8.23
N LEU A 165 10.46 -8.45 9.36
CA LEU A 165 10.00 -8.97 10.65
C LEU A 165 8.70 -8.30 11.09
N GLU A 166 8.58 -6.96 10.92
CA GLU A 166 7.34 -6.24 11.18
C GLU A 166 6.20 -6.75 10.28
N ALA A 167 6.47 -6.93 8.98
CA ALA A 167 5.49 -7.50 8.04
C ALA A 167 5.07 -8.92 8.44
N TRP A 168 6.00 -9.76 8.89
CA TRP A 168 5.73 -11.13 9.33
C TRP A 168 4.81 -11.17 10.56
N GLU A 169 5.06 -10.32 11.57
CA GLU A 169 4.17 -10.23 12.74
C GLU A 169 2.74 -9.84 12.33
N ALA A 170 2.60 -8.87 11.42
CA ALA A 170 1.30 -8.45 10.90
C ALA A 170 0.60 -9.56 10.10
N ILE A 171 1.33 -10.32 9.27
CA ILE A 171 0.79 -11.46 8.53
C ILE A 171 0.29 -12.54 9.50
N LYS A 172 1.08 -12.88 10.52
CA LYS A 172 0.67 -13.83 11.56
C LYS A 172 -0.59 -13.39 12.28
N TYR A 173 -0.69 -12.11 12.63
CA TYR A 173 -1.90 -11.56 13.26
C TYR A 173 -3.13 -11.76 12.38
N ARG A 174 -3.02 -11.41 11.10
CA ARG A 174 -4.11 -11.50 10.12
C ARG A 174 -4.55 -12.93 9.80
N CYS A 175 -3.64 -13.88 9.87
CA CYS A 175 -3.91 -15.29 9.56
C CYS A 175 -4.32 -16.13 10.77
N LYS A 176 -4.55 -15.54 11.95
CA LYS A 176 -5.03 -16.28 13.15
C LYS A 176 -6.51 -16.64 13.03
N PRO A 177 -6.95 -17.80 13.65
CA PRO A 177 -6.14 -18.89 14.18
C PRO A 177 -5.73 -19.87 13.07
N GLY A 178 -4.51 -20.36 13.12
CA GLY A 178 -4.04 -21.38 12.16
C GLY A 178 -2.68 -22.00 12.54
N PRO A 179 -2.29 -23.09 11.87
CA PRO A 179 -0.97 -23.68 12.04
C PRO A 179 0.12 -22.74 11.50
N ASN A 180 1.31 -22.80 12.09
CA ASN A 180 2.50 -22.14 11.56
C ASN A 180 3.05 -22.94 10.36
N ASP A 181 2.31 -22.93 9.25
CA ASP A 181 2.59 -23.64 8.02
C ASP A 181 2.54 -22.66 6.83
N LEU A 182 3.61 -22.61 6.05
CA LEU A 182 3.74 -21.69 4.92
C LEU A 182 2.65 -21.85 3.88
N ASP A 183 2.17 -23.09 3.65
CA ASP A 183 1.05 -23.33 2.75
C ASP A 183 -0.26 -22.76 3.30
N PHE A 184 -0.43 -22.80 4.63
CA PHE A 184 -1.56 -22.17 5.28
C PHE A 184 -1.49 -20.64 5.09
N PHE A 185 -0.36 -19.99 5.38
CA PHE A 185 -0.19 -18.55 5.20
C PHE A 185 -0.39 -18.13 3.74
N ASN A 186 0.16 -18.86 2.76
CA ASN A 186 -0.04 -18.57 1.35
C ASN A 186 -1.52 -18.64 0.91
N ARG A 187 -2.33 -19.49 1.55
CA ARG A 187 -3.78 -19.59 1.25
C ARG A 187 -4.61 -18.54 1.95
N GLN A 188 -4.20 -18.12 3.14
CA GLN A 188 -4.97 -17.17 3.97
C GLN A 188 -4.63 -15.71 3.67
N TYR A 189 -3.35 -15.42 3.42
CA TYR A 189 -2.92 -14.07 3.10
C TYR A 189 -3.37 -13.67 1.70
N ARG A 190 -4.10 -12.54 1.61
CA ARG A 190 -4.71 -12.04 0.38
C ARG A 190 -3.94 -10.87 -0.25
N GLY A 191 -2.64 -10.77 -0.01
CA GLY A 191 -1.79 -9.74 -0.61
C GLY A 191 -1.20 -10.16 -1.97
N ASP A 192 -0.45 -9.25 -2.57
CA ASP A 192 0.08 -9.38 -3.93
C ASP A 192 1.37 -10.22 -4.03
N PHE A 193 1.77 -10.90 -2.95
CA PHE A 193 2.98 -11.74 -2.92
C PHE A 193 2.75 -13.07 -2.19
N PHE A 194 3.60 -14.05 -2.48
CA PHE A 194 3.60 -15.31 -1.75
C PHE A 194 4.36 -15.15 -0.44
N VAL A 195 3.69 -15.45 0.68
CA VAL A 195 4.28 -15.38 2.03
C VAL A 195 5.49 -16.28 2.15
N SER A 196 5.47 -17.47 1.51
CA SER A 196 6.61 -18.39 1.49
C SER A 196 7.88 -17.76 0.92
N ASN A 197 7.78 -16.91 -0.11
CA ASN A 197 8.93 -16.24 -0.69
C ASN A 197 9.52 -15.22 0.30
N LEU A 198 8.65 -14.39 0.90
CA LEU A 198 9.08 -13.46 1.94
C LEU A 198 9.77 -14.18 3.10
N CYS A 199 9.21 -15.32 3.54
CA CYS A 199 9.77 -16.09 4.65
C CYS A 199 11.15 -16.67 4.32
N GLN A 200 11.37 -17.13 3.08
CA GLN A 200 12.68 -17.63 2.63
C GLN A 200 13.71 -16.50 2.53
N ASP A 201 13.32 -15.36 1.94
CA ASP A 201 14.18 -14.20 1.82
C ASP A 201 14.55 -13.65 3.20
N LEU A 202 13.59 -13.54 4.13
CA LEU A 202 13.82 -13.10 5.50
C LEU A 202 14.79 -14.03 6.23
N GLU A 203 14.65 -15.34 6.14
CA GLU A 203 15.55 -16.32 6.75
C GLU A 203 16.98 -16.15 6.23
N LEU A 204 17.14 -16.01 4.92
CA LEU A 204 18.44 -15.82 4.28
C LEU A 204 19.10 -14.52 4.71
N GLU A 205 18.34 -13.42 4.70
CA GLU A 205 18.90 -12.10 4.96
C GLU A 205 19.11 -11.82 6.45
N LEU A 206 18.38 -12.49 7.34
CA LEU A 206 18.72 -12.50 8.79
C LEU A 206 20.13 -13.06 9.04
N ARG A 207 20.58 -14.01 8.20
CA ARG A 207 21.96 -14.47 8.23
C ARG A 207 22.93 -13.38 7.76
N SER A 208 22.62 -12.69 6.66
CA SER A 208 23.43 -11.60 6.12
C SER A 208 23.53 -10.44 7.11
N ALA A 209 22.40 -10.02 7.70
CA ALA A 209 22.36 -9.01 8.76
C ALA A 209 23.18 -9.42 10.00
N GLY A 210 23.13 -10.71 10.38
CA GLY A 210 23.88 -11.25 11.51
C GLY A 210 25.41 -11.17 11.37
N LEU A 211 25.92 -11.03 10.15
CA LEU A 211 27.37 -10.79 9.93
C LEU A 211 27.76 -9.35 10.28
N ALA A 212 26.83 -8.39 10.15
CA ALA A 212 27.04 -6.99 10.52
C ALA A 212 26.69 -6.73 11.99
N ASP A 213 25.59 -7.33 12.46
CA ASP A 213 25.10 -7.22 13.84
C ASP A 213 24.66 -8.60 14.35
N ARG A 214 25.38 -9.15 15.34
CA ARG A 214 25.13 -10.48 15.88
C ARG A 214 23.75 -10.68 16.48
N THR A 215 23.06 -9.63 16.87
CA THR A 215 21.68 -9.72 17.40
C THR A 215 20.70 -10.31 16.37
N TYR A 216 20.98 -10.18 15.07
CA TYR A 216 20.17 -10.78 14.01
C TYR A 216 20.31 -12.29 13.91
N PHE A 217 21.41 -12.89 14.40
CA PHE A 217 21.46 -14.35 14.55
C PHE A 217 20.49 -14.84 15.62
N GLU A 218 20.30 -14.09 16.70
CA GLU A 218 19.30 -14.42 17.71
C GLU A 218 17.88 -14.27 17.16
N LYS A 219 17.61 -13.17 16.44
CA LYS A 219 16.33 -12.97 15.71
C LYS A 219 16.07 -14.13 14.74
N ARG A 220 17.10 -14.58 13.97
CA ARG A 220 16.97 -15.72 13.04
C ARG A 220 16.62 -17.02 13.77
N ILE A 221 17.29 -17.32 14.89
CA ILE A 221 17.02 -18.53 15.69
C ILE A 221 15.56 -18.48 16.18
N TYR A 222 15.11 -17.34 16.67
CA TYR A 222 13.74 -17.16 17.14
C TYR A 222 12.75 -17.36 15.99
N TYR A 223 12.96 -16.70 14.88
CA TYR A 223 12.15 -16.81 13.67
C TYR A 223 12.04 -18.26 13.17
N CYS A 224 13.17 -18.97 13.01
CA CYS A 224 13.16 -20.36 12.54
C CYS A 224 12.41 -21.31 13.48
N ARG A 225 12.40 -21.04 14.79
CA ARG A 225 11.66 -21.86 15.75
C ARG A 225 10.15 -21.78 15.61
N GLU A 226 9.63 -20.77 14.95
CA GLU A 226 8.20 -20.64 14.71
C GLU A 226 7.66 -21.70 13.74
N PHE A 227 8.54 -22.35 12.97
CA PHE A 227 8.21 -23.37 11.97
C PHE A 227 8.56 -24.81 12.40
N LEU A 228 9.02 -24.99 13.63
CA LEU A 228 9.37 -26.29 14.19
C LEU A 228 8.28 -26.81 15.13
#